data_4d4d2be4dc8f8eeb902e87c70791b5b4
#
_entry.id   4d4d2be4dc8f8eeb902e87c70791b5b4
#
_cell.length_a   1.000
_cell.length_b   1.000
_cell.length_c   1.000
_cell.angle_alpha   90.00
_cell.angle_beta   90.00
_cell.angle_gamma   90.00
#
_symmetry.space_group_name_H-M   'P 1'
#
loop_
_entity.id
_entity.type
_entity.pdbx_description
1 polymer ?
#
loop_
_entity_poly.entity_id
_entity_poly.type
_entity_poly.pdbx_seq_one_letter_code
_entity_poly.pdbx_strand_id
1 'polypeptide(L)'
;MSTKNLHANPFDEGTITKLDIFEAYTKEWLPVFVMSPYKHICIFDLFAGPGYDKNGIAGSPIRILSQVNTMLSDITARSKRIYIWLNEFDKEKFTLLQDNCNHFIDNSIQLKSAVENGIIKIKYTNLDFAKLFPEIVSIIRKFPSLVFLDQNGIKFISDQYFQDLVTTSTVDFLYFVSSSYFFRFGDRPAFSMNVKIDMQRAKENPYKFIHRSLLEQFREKIPSDSNVKLYPFSIKKGANIYGIIFGASHPLAVDKFLNVAWKKNTINGEANFDIDEDASKSQLSLFDGKKPTKKEAFAALLKEKVLSGELQTNEDVYLFTLDHGHIPSHAAEVLKQLKKEGLISYDSTSPLVTYDQIFKNHHIVEYKIVK
;
A
#
# COMPACT_ATOMS: atom_id res chain seq x y z
N MET A 1 -11.82 24.52 16.59
CA MET A 1 -10.38 24.17 16.60
C MET A 1 -9.79 24.66 15.28
N SER A 2 -8.79 25.53 15.33
CA SER A 2 -8.11 26.06 14.15
C SER A 2 -7.48 24.88 13.40
N THR A 3 -7.94 24.61 12.19
CA THR A 3 -7.33 23.66 11.29
C THR A 3 -5.93 24.14 10.96
N LYS A 4 -4.91 23.44 11.47
CA LYS A 4 -3.53 23.72 11.06
C LYS A 4 -3.46 23.64 9.54
N ASN A 5 -3.15 24.73 8.87
CA ASN A 5 -2.95 24.74 7.43
C ASN A 5 -1.62 24.02 7.13
N LEU A 6 -1.69 22.69 6.93
CA LEU A 6 -0.53 21.83 6.72
C LEU A 6 0.22 22.16 5.42
N HIS A 7 -0.47 22.77 4.44
CA HIS A 7 0.13 23.18 3.16
C HIS A 7 0.70 24.60 3.20
N ALA A 8 0.55 25.31 4.34
CA ALA A 8 1.21 26.58 4.57
C ALA A 8 2.73 26.42 4.83
N ASN A 9 3.22 25.21 4.97
CA ASN A 9 4.64 24.86 5.14
C ASN A 9 5.06 23.85 4.05
N PRO A 10 6.36 23.75 3.76
CA PRO A 10 6.90 22.67 2.93
C PRO A 10 6.49 21.29 3.47
N PHE A 11 6.36 20.32 2.57
CA PHE A 11 6.13 18.94 2.98
C PHE A 11 7.30 18.45 3.83
N ASP A 12 6.99 17.84 4.96
CA ASP A 12 7.98 17.19 5.80
C ASP A 12 8.32 15.78 5.27
N GLU A 13 9.39 15.22 5.81
CA GLU A 13 9.91 13.90 5.41
C GLU A 13 8.84 12.79 5.49
N GLY A 14 7.97 12.83 6.52
CA GLY A 14 6.89 11.86 6.66
C GLY A 14 5.85 11.98 5.55
N THR A 15 5.49 13.21 5.18
CA THR A 15 4.59 13.50 4.06
C THR A 15 5.21 13.07 2.74
N ILE A 16 6.48 13.40 2.50
CA ILE A 16 7.21 12.97 1.30
C ILE A 16 7.26 11.44 1.22
N THR A 17 7.61 10.75 2.32
CA THR A 17 7.63 9.28 2.36
C THR A 17 6.28 8.68 1.97
N LYS A 18 5.18 9.22 2.47
CA LYS A 18 3.83 8.77 2.13
C LYS A 18 3.51 8.97 0.65
N LEU A 19 3.82 10.14 0.11
CA LEU A 19 3.62 10.47 -1.30
C LEU A 19 4.47 9.59 -2.22
N ASP A 20 5.72 9.32 -1.84
CA ASP A 20 6.62 8.44 -2.60
C ASP A 20 6.10 7.00 -2.69
N ILE A 21 5.55 6.46 -1.58
CA ILE A 21 4.95 5.12 -1.56
C ILE A 21 3.70 5.08 -2.45
N PHE A 22 2.84 6.10 -2.34
CA PHE A 22 1.65 6.18 -3.16
C PHE A 22 1.98 6.28 -4.65
N GLU A 23 2.91 7.16 -5.02
CA GLU A 23 3.36 7.30 -6.41
C GLU A 23 4.01 6.02 -6.93
N ALA A 24 4.92 5.41 -6.16
CA ALA A 24 5.57 4.17 -6.53
C ALA A 24 4.57 3.02 -6.71
N TYR A 25 3.55 2.95 -5.84
CA TYR A 25 2.49 1.96 -6.00
C TYR A 25 1.61 2.26 -7.21
N THR A 26 1.23 3.51 -7.45
CA THR A 26 0.47 3.91 -8.65
C THR A 26 1.20 3.53 -9.93
N LYS A 27 2.52 3.72 -9.97
CA LYS A 27 3.39 3.32 -11.08
C LYS A 27 3.37 1.80 -11.33
N GLU A 28 3.28 0.98 -10.29
CA GLU A 28 3.19 -0.46 -10.39
C GLU A 28 1.76 -0.94 -10.71
N TRP A 29 0.75 -0.25 -10.20
CA TRP A 29 -0.66 -0.59 -10.30
C TRP A 29 -1.25 -0.28 -11.69
N LEU A 30 -1.01 0.93 -12.20
CA LEU A 30 -1.65 1.42 -13.42
C LEU A 30 -1.37 0.53 -14.64
N PRO A 31 -0.13 0.07 -14.91
CA PRO A 31 0.14 -0.83 -16.03
C PRO A 31 -0.65 -2.14 -15.99
N VAL A 32 -0.89 -2.70 -14.80
CA VAL A 32 -1.65 -3.96 -14.65
C VAL A 32 -3.04 -3.81 -15.24
N PHE A 33 -3.72 -2.73 -14.90
CA PHE A 33 -5.08 -2.51 -15.39
C PHE A 33 -5.14 -1.93 -16.80
N VAL A 34 -4.15 -1.16 -17.23
CA VAL A 34 -4.02 -0.75 -18.64
C VAL A 34 -3.83 -1.97 -19.55
N MET A 35 -3.10 -2.99 -19.11
CA MET A 35 -2.89 -4.24 -19.84
C MET A 35 -4.04 -5.26 -19.66
N SER A 36 -4.97 -5.05 -18.75
CA SER A 36 -6.09 -5.96 -18.45
C SER A 36 -7.25 -5.81 -19.44
N PRO A 37 -8.29 -6.68 -19.39
CA PRO A 37 -9.50 -6.55 -20.20
C PRO A 37 -10.38 -5.33 -19.80
N TYR A 38 -10.22 -4.79 -18.62
CA TYR A 38 -11.05 -3.67 -18.14
C TYR A 38 -10.87 -2.43 -19.01
N LYS A 39 -11.99 -1.82 -19.44
CA LYS A 39 -11.99 -0.60 -20.26
C LYS A 39 -11.92 0.68 -19.42
N HIS A 40 -12.48 0.63 -18.23
CA HIS A 40 -12.60 1.77 -17.31
C HIS A 40 -11.75 1.51 -16.07
N ILE A 41 -10.92 2.45 -15.71
CA ILE A 41 -9.98 2.37 -14.58
C ILE A 41 -10.16 3.65 -13.76
N CYS A 42 -10.29 3.53 -12.45
CA CYS A 42 -10.58 4.65 -11.57
C CYS A 42 -9.44 4.89 -10.57
N ILE A 43 -9.12 6.15 -10.31
CA ILE A 43 -8.18 6.58 -9.28
C ILE A 43 -8.87 7.64 -8.44
N PHE A 44 -8.90 7.45 -7.13
CA PHE A 44 -9.54 8.33 -6.18
C PHE A 44 -8.53 8.87 -5.19
N ASP A 45 -8.43 10.20 -5.12
CA ASP A 45 -7.74 10.90 -4.04
C ASP A 45 -8.76 11.78 -3.32
N LEU A 46 -9.19 11.32 -2.14
CA LEU A 46 -10.33 11.91 -1.46
C LEU A 46 -9.94 13.01 -0.46
N PHE A 47 -8.63 13.30 -0.36
CA PHE A 47 -8.04 14.36 0.47
C PHE A 47 -6.87 15.02 -0.28
N ALA A 48 -7.14 15.46 -1.50
CA ALA A 48 -6.15 15.76 -2.53
C ALA A 48 -5.21 16.94 -2.20
N GLY A 49 -5.62 17.85 -1.32
CA GLY A 49 -4.85 19.07 -1.05
C GLY A 49 -4.78 20.01 -2.25
N PRO A 50 -3.87 20.99 -2.25
CA PRO A 50 -3.78 21.99 -3.31
C PRO A 50 -2.97 21.55 -4.55
N GLY A 51 -2.44 20.35 -4.60
CA GLY A 51 -1.62 19.83 -5.71
C GLY A 51 -0.11 20.02 -5.54
N TYR A 52 0.35 21.16 -5.03
CA TYR A 52 1.75 21.42 -4.69
C TYR A 52 1.88 21.97 -3.27
N ASP A 53 3.05 21.81 -2.66
CA ASP A 53 3.43 22.52 -1.45
C ASP A 53 4.00 23.90 -1.77
N LYS A 54 4.41 24.66 -0.73
CA LYS A 54 5.01 25.99 -0.89
C LYS A 54 6.33 26.02 -1.67
N ASN A 55 7.05 24.90 -1.71
CA ASN A 55 8.31 24.77 -2.42
C ASN A 55 8.14 24.21 -3.84
N GLY A 56 6.90 24.02 -4.30
CA GLY A 56 6.61 23.43 -5.59
C GLY A 56 6.78 21.91 -5.64
N ILE A 57 6.85 21.24 -4.48
CA ILE A 57 6.90 19.76 -4.43
C ILE A 57 5.52 19.22 -4.74
N ALA A 58 5.46 18.31 -5.71
CA ALA A 58 4.21 17.70 -6.16
C ALA A 58 3.53 16.86 -5.07
N GLY A 59 2.26 17.15 -4.79
CA GLY A 59 1.35 16.36 -3.99
C GLY A 59 0.75 15.19 -4.79
N SER A 60 -0.11 14.43 -4.15
CA SER A 60 -0.73 13.24 -4.74
C SER A 60 -1.45 13.50 -6.08
N PRO A 61 -2.23 14.59 -6.27
CA PRO A 61 -2.92 14.83 -7.55
C PRO A 61 -1.97 14.95 -8.74
N ILE A 62 -0.89 15.72 -8.55
CA ILE A 62 0.10 15.95 -9.62
C ILE A 62 0.89 14.67 -9.89
N ARG A 63 1.21 13.90 -8.86
CA ARG A 63 1.88 12.59 -8.99
C ARG A 63 1.00 11.59 -9.74
N ILE A 64 -0.32 11.55 -9.48
CA ILE A 64 -1.27 10.74 -10.24
C ILE A 64 -1.24 11.14 -11.72
N LEU A 65 -1.40 12.44 -12.00
CA LEU A 65 -1.40 12.96 -13.38
C LEU A 65 -0.07 12.63 -14.10
N SER A 66 1.05 12.73 -13.41
CA SER A 66 2.37 12.37 -13.95
C SER A 66 2.44 10.89 -14.33
N GLN A 67 1.98 9.97 -13.46
CA GLN A 67 1.98 8.53 -13.76
C GLN A 67 1.02 8.20 -14.92
N VAL A 68 -0.15 8.83 -14.98
CA VAL A 68 -1.09 8.66 -16.08
C VAL A 68 -0.51 9.19 -17.40
N ASN A 69 0.16 10.34 -17.37
CA ASN A 69 0.84 10.90 -18.54
C ASN A 69 1.94 9.98 -19.08
N THR A 70 2.72 9.34 -18.18
CA THR A 70 3.75 8.38 -18.57
C THR A 70 3.18 7.16 -19.32
N MET A 71 1.95 6.75 -18.98
CA MET A 71 1.28 5.59 -19.57
C MET A 71 0.33 5.95 -20.73
N LEU A 72 0.30 7.20 -21.16
CA LEU A 72 -0.74 7.72 -22.07
C LEU A 72 -0.76 7.03 -23.43
N SER A 73 0.40 6.66 -23.98
CA SER A 73 0.51 5.93 -25.23
C SER A 73 -0.18 4.55 -25.15
N ASP A 74 0.07 3.80 -24.06
CA ASP A 74 -0.54 2.50 -23.85
C ASP A 74 -2.03 2.61 -23.56
N ILE A 75 -2.45 3.60 -22.77
CA ILE A 75 -3.85 3.91 -22.45
C ILE A 75 -4.63 4.15 -23.77
N THR A 76 -4.07 4.96 -24.67
CA THR A 76 -4.67 5.30 -25.96
C THR A 76 -4.69 4.10 -26.89
N ALA A 77 -3.56 3.42 -27.08
CA ALA A 77 -3.42 2.29 -27.98
C ALA A 77 -4.37 1.14 -27.61
N ARG A 78 -4.67 0.98 -26.30
CA ARG A 78 -5.58 -0.06 -25.79
C ARG A 78 -7.02 0.41 -25.58
N SER A 79 -7.36 1.62 -26.04
CA SER A 79 -8.70 2.22 -25.92
C SER A 79 -9.23 2.23 -24.47
N LYS A 80 -8.34 2.47 -23.50
CA LYS A 80 -8.70 2.60 -22.09
C LYS A 80 -9.31 3.97 -21.79
N ARG A 81 -10.04 4.04 -20.68
CA ARG A 81 -10.58 5.30 -20.11
C ARG A 81 -10.14 5.38 -18.66
N ILE A 82 -9.47 6.45 -18.30
CA ILE A 82 -9.02 6.69 -16.92
C ILE A 82 -9.91 7.76 -16.31
N TYR A 83 -10.47 7.46 -15.15
CA TYR A 83 -11.28 8.36 -14.35
C TYR A 83 -10.52 8.72 -13.09
N ILE A 84 -10.18 9.99 -12.92
CA ILE A 84 -9.50 10.52 -11.76
C ILE A 84 -10.49 11.38 -10.99
N TRP A 85 -10.72 11.06 -9.72
CA TRP A 85 -11.58 11.84 -8.87
C TRP A 85 -10.80 12.41 -7.70
N LEU A 86 -10.69 13.75 -7.67
CA LEU A 86 -9.94 14.52 -6.70
C LEU A 86 -10.92 15.30 -5.83
N ASN A 87 -10.89 15.08 -4.52
CA ASN A 87 -11.73 15.81 -3.57
C ASN A 87 -10.85 16.59 -2.59
N GLU A 88 -11.20 17.86 -2.37
CA GLU A 88 -10.61 18.70 -1.34
C GLU A 88 -11.71 19.49 -0.65
N PHE A 89 -11.82 19.37 0.68
CA PHE A 89 -12.88 19.99 1.45
C PHE A 89 -12.65 21.48 1.71
N ASP A 90 -11.39 21.90 1.87
CA ASP A 90 -11.02 23.30 2.04
C ASP A 90 -11.19 24.04 0.70
N LYS A 91 -12.01 25.08 0.70
CA LYS A 91 -12.39 25.81 -0.52
C LYS A 91 -11.20 26.52 -1.19
N GLU A 92 -10.28 27.07 -0.42
CA GLU A 92 -9.09 27.76 -0.97
C GLU A 92 -8.15 26.74 -1.61
N LYS A 93 -7.89 25.62 -0.93
CA LYS A 93 -7.08 24.52 -1.48
C LYS A 93 -7.74 23.86 -2.69
N PHE A 94 -9.07 23.77 -2.69
CA PHE A 94 -9.82 23.25 -3.84
C PHE A 94 -9.63 24.10 -5.11
N THR A 95 -9.65 25.43 -4.99
CA THR A 95 -9.35 26.33 -6.10
C THR A 95 -7.92 26.11 -6.59
N LEU A 96 -6.94 26.09 -5.66
CA LEU A 96 -5.54 25.83 -5.99
C LEU A 96 -5.34 24.45 -6.63
N LEU A 97 -6.07 23.43 -6.17
CA LEU A 97 -6.03 22.08 -6.76
C LEU A 97 -6.42 22.10 -8.24
N GLN A 98 -7.52 22.77 -8.56
CA GLN A 98 -7.99 22.89 -9.95
C GLN A 98 -6.97 23.65 -10.80
N ASP A 99 -6.49 24.80 -10.34
CA ASP A 99 -5.53 25.62 -11.07
C ASP A 99 -4.22 24.88 -11.33
N ASN A 100 -3.67 24.21 -10.29
CA ASN A 100 -2.43 23.47 -10.39
C ASN A 100 -2.53 22.24 -11.28
N CYS A 101 -3.64 21.50 -11.20
CA CYS A 101 -3.86 20.35 -12.09
C CYS A 101 -4.06 20.81 -13.55
N ASN A 102 -4.84 21.87 -13.79
CA ASN A 102 -5.04 22.41 -15.12
C ASN A 102 -3.73 22.94 -15.72
N HIS A 103 -2.91 23.64 -14.91
CA HIS A 103 -1.59 24.07 -15.35
C HIS A 103 -0.69 22.89 -15.73
N PHE A 104 -0.67 21.81 -14.91
CA PHE A 104 0.08 20.60 -15.24
C PHE A 104 -0.39 19.96 -16.55
N ILE A 105 -1.70 19.89 -16.78
CA ILE A 105 -2.29 19.33 -17.99
C ILE A 105 -1.94 20.18 -19.21
N ASP A 106 -2.05 21.51 -19.11
CA ASP A 106 -1.78 22.44 -20.20
C ASP A 106 -0.29 22.43 -20.64
N ASN A 107 0.61 22.06 -19.75
CA ASN A 107 2.03 21.90 -20.06
C ASN A 107 2.37 20.59 -20.82
N SER A 108 1.40 19.69 -21.02
CA SER A 108 1.57 18.46 -21.80
C SER A 108 0.54 18.38 -22.92
N ILE A 109 0.96 18.63 -24.16
CA ILE A 109 0.09 18.60 -25.35
C ILE A 109 -0.68 17.27 -25.43
N GLN A 110 -0.01 16.14 -25.15
CA GLN A 110 -0.61 14.82 -25.23
C GLN A 110 -1.65 14.60 -24.12
N LEU A 111 -1.35 14.99 -22.88
CA LEU A 111 -2.27 14.87 -21.75
C LEU A 111 -3.49 15.76 -21.94
N LYS A 112 -3.27 17.01 -22.39
CA LYS A 112 -4.34 17.96 -22.73
C LYS A 112 -5.30 17.38 -23.76
N SER A 113 -4.76 16.91 -24.89
CA SER A 113 -5.54 16.25 -25.93
C SER A 113 -6.31 15.03 -25.41
N ALA A 114 -5.71 14.22 -24.53
CA ALA A 114 -6.38 13.06 -23.95
C ALA A 114 -7.54 13.44 -23.02
N VAL A 115 -7.42 14.56 -22.31
CA VAL A 115 -8.51 15.11 -21.47
C VAL A 115 -9.62 15.66 -22.35
N GLU A 116 -9.31 16.47 -23.35
CA GLU A 116 -10.27 17.05 -24.30
C GLU A 116 -11.06 15.97 -25.06
N ASN A 117 -10.40 14.89 -25.45
CA ASN A 117 -11.01 13.74 -26.12
C ASN A 117 -11.69 12.75 -25.16
N GLY A 118 -11.72 13.04 -23.86
CA GLY A 118 -12.37 12.20 -22.84
C GLY A 118 -11.72 10.83 -22.63
N ILE A 119 -10.46 10.64 -23.04
CA ILE A 119 -9.65 9.46 -22.71
C ILE A 119 -9.33 9.49 -21.22
N ILE A 120 -8.94 10.66 -20.73
CA ILE A 120 -8.75 10.94 -19.30
C ILE A 120 -9.88 11.87 -18.87
N LYS A 121 -10.59 11.48 -17.81
CA LYS A 121 -11.63 12.31 -17.19
C LYS A 121 -11.25 12.63 -15.77
N ILE A 122 -11.22 13.91 -15.43
CA ILE A 122 -10.92 14.39 -14.10
C ILE A 122 -12.16 15.02 -13.51
N LYS A 123 -12.58 14.52 -12.35
CA LYS A 123 -13.68 15.09 -11.57
C LYS A 123 -13.11 15.73 -10.32
N TYR A 124 -13.37 17.03 -10.14
CA TYR A 124 -13.01 17.78 -8.94
C TYR A 124 -14.27 17.96 -8.10
N THR A 125 -14.14 17.76 -6.78
CA THR A 125 -15.23 18.00 -5.82
C THR A 125 -14.74 18.71 -4.58
N ASN A 126 -15.60 19.60 -4.05
CA ASN A 126 -15.38 20.29 -2.76
C ASN A 126 -16.47 19.83 -1.78
N LEU A 127 -16.44 18.55 -1.42
CA LEU A 127 -17.47 17.91 -0.62
C LEU A 127 -16.90 17.34 0.70
N ASP A 128 -17.74 17.29 1.73
CA ASP A 128 -17.43 16.51 2.92
C ASP A 128 -17.31 15.02 2.53
N PHE A 129 -16.25 14.39 3.03
CA PHE A 129 -15.94 12.99 2.71
C PHE A 129 -17.11 12.04 3.05
N ALA A 130 -17.80 12.24 4.16
CA ALA A 130 -18.91 11.38 4.56
C ALA A 130 -20.09 11.44 3.58
N LYS A 131 -20.28 12.58 2.89
CA LYS A 131 -21.29 12.74 1.84
C LYS A 131 -20.84 12.15 0.52
N LEU A 132 -19.54 12.19 0.24
CA LEU A 132 -18.95 11.75 -1.02
C LEU A 132 -18.76 10.22 -1.07
N PHE A 133 -18.35 9.59 0.02
CA PHE A 133 -17.90 8.21 0.05
C PHE A 133 -18.95 7.20 -0.45
N PRO A 134 -20.27 7.33 -0.14
CA PRO A 134 -21.29 6.42 -0.68
C PRO A 134 -21.36 6.41 -2.22
N GLU A 135 -21.09 7.55 -2.88
CA GLU A 135 -21.01 7.61 -4.35
C GLU A 135 -19.76 6.85 -4.84
N ILE A 136 -18.63 7.04 -4.17
CA ILE A 136 -17.38 6.32 -4.47
C ILE A 136 -17.58 4.81 -4.36
N VAL A 137 -18.21 4.33 -3.28
CA VAL A 137 -18.49 2.89 -3.07
C VAL A 137 -19.27 2.30 -4.25
N SER A 138 -20.24 3.03 -4.80
CA SER A 138 -21.02 2.56 -5.94
C SER A 138 -20.17 2.35 -7.22
N ILE A 139 -19.07 3.09 -7.35
CA ILE A 139 -18.16 3.04 -8.51
C ILE A 139 -17.10 1.96 -8.31
N ILE A 140 -16.46 1.92 -7.13
CA ILE A 140 -15.39 0.95 -6.84
C ILE A 140 -15.89 -0.50 -6.91
N ARG A 141 -17.17 -0.74 -6.65
CA ARG A 141 -17.81 -2.05 -6.82
C ARG A 141 -17.96 -2.51 -8.27
N LYS A 142 -17.76 -1.60 -9.24
CA LYS A 142 -17.96 -1.88 -10.68
C LYS A 142 -16.68 -1.86 -11.49
N PHE A 143 -15.70 -1.08 -11.06
CA PHE A 143 -14.51 -0.80 -11.84
C PHE A 143 -13.25 -0.96 -10.99
N PRO A 144 -12.15 -1.49 -11.58
CA PRO A 144 -10.87 -1.52 -10.90
C PRO A 144 -10.48 -0.13 -10.44
N SER A 145 -10.15 -0.02 -9.17
CA SER A 145 -9.99 1.26 -8.50
C SER A 145 -8.78 1.28 -7.57
N LEU A 146 -8.02 2.36 -7.63
CA LEU A 146 -7.03 2.71 -6.63
C LEU A 146 -7.59 3.84 -5.77
N VAL A 147 -7.69 3.62 -4.46
CA VAL A 147 -8.26 4.59 -3.52
C VAL A 147 -7.20 5.06 -2.54
N PHE A 148 -6.93 6.35 -2.54
CA PHE A 148 -6.02 7.00 -1.60
C PHE A 148 -6.81 7.80 -0.56
N LEU A 149 -6.64 7.44 0.71
CA LEU A 149 -7.32 8.02 1.86
C LEU A 149 -6.32 8.66 2.79
N ASP A 150 -5.86 9.86 2.44
CA ASP A 150 -4.88 10.64 3.21
C ASP A 150 -5.54 11.66 4.13
N GLN A 151 -6.36 11.19 5.02
CA GLN A 151 -7.08 12.06 5.94
C GLN A 151 -6.21 12.69 7.01
N ASN A 152 -6.52 13.94 7.35
CA ASN A 152 -5.98 14.59 8.51
C ASN A 152 -6.81 14.26 9.77
N GLY A 153 -6.20 13.52 10.69
CA GLY A 153 -6.87 13.08 11.93
C GLY A 153 -7.58 11.75 11.77
N ILE A 154 -8.66 11.52 12.52
CA ILE A 154 -9.35 10.24 12.60
C ILE A 154 -10.85 10.35 12.33
N LYS A 155 -11.35 11.55 12.03
CA LYS A 155 -12.78 11.80 11.82
C LYS A 155 -13.39 10.88 10.75
N PHE A 156 -12.58 10.49 9.78
CA PHE A 156 -12.98 9.70 8.63
C PHE A 156 -12.48 8.24 8.67
N ILE A 157 -11.90 7.81 9.81
CA ILE A 157 -11.67 6.40 10.06
C ILE A 157 -12.96 5.87 10.70
N SER A 158 -13.71 5.03 9.97
CA SER A 158 -14.87 4.36 10.51
C SER A 158 -14.87 2.90 10.10
N ASP A 159 -15.47 2.06 10.93
CA ASP A 159 -15.64 0.65 10.62
C ASP A 159 -16.46 0.46 9.34
N GLN A 160 -17.46 1.33 9.09
CA GLN A 160 -18.28 1.26 7.89
C GLN A 160 -17.45 1.50 6.61
N TYR A 161 -16.65 2.58 6.57
CA TYR A 161 -15.83 2.88 5.39
C TYR A 161 -14.79 1.80 5.14
N PHE A 162 -14.22 1.25 6.21
CA PHE A 162 -13.30 0.14 6.13
C PHE A 162 -13.98 -1.12 5.57
N GLN A 163 -15.18 -1.47 6.06
CA GLN A 163 -15.95 -2.59 5.56
C GLN A 163 -16.28 -2.45 4.07
N ASP A 164 -16.69 -1.26 3.63
CA ASP A 164 -16.97 -1.02 2.21
C ASP A 164 -15.74 -1.24 1.31
N LEU A 165 -14.53 -0.92 1.79
CA LEU A 165 -13.29 -1.17 1.06
C LEU A 165 -12.92 -2.66 1.04
N VAL A 166 -12.95 -3.35 2.19
CA VAL A 166 -12.49 -4.74 2.29
C VAL A 166 -13.47 -5.76 1.73
N THR A 167 -14.72 -5.38 1.49
CA THR A 167 -15.71 -6.22 0.81
C THR A 167 -15.74 -6.05 -0.70
N THR A 168 -14.89 -5.19 -1.25
CA THR A 168 -14.84 -4.91 -2.69
C THR A 168 -13.59 -5.54 -3.32
N SER A 169 -13.79 -6.52 -4.23
CA SER A 169 -12.71 -7.36 -4.78
C SER A 169 -11.78 -6.68 -5.79
N THR A 170 -12.20 -5.56 -6.38
CA THR A 170 -11.45 -4.86 -7.45
C THR A 170 -10.84 -3.54 -6.98
N VAL A 171 -10.66 -3.39 -5.67
CA VAL A 171 -10.12 -2.19 -5.05
C VAL A 171 -8.80 -2.48 -4.39
N ASP A 172 -7.80 -1.68 -4.74
CA ASP A 172 -6.60 -1.52 -3.95
C ASP A 172 -6.67 -0.16 -3.25
N PHE A 173 -6.32 -0.12 -1.97
CA PHE A 173 -6.40 1.11 -1.21
C PHE A 173 -5.15 1.35 -0.36
N LEU A 174 -4.81 2.62 -0.19
CA LEU A 174 -3.83 3.10 0.77
C LEU A 174 -4.55 3.99 1.78
N TYR A 175 -4.66 3.51 3.00
CA TYR A 175 -5.39 4.15 4.08
C TYR A 175 -4.42 4.72 5.11
N PHE A 176 -4.31 6.04 5.16
CA PHE A 176 -3.42 6.70 6.11
C PHE A 176 -4.05 6.73 7.51
N VAL A 177 -3.29 6.30 8.51
CA VAL A 177 -3.70 6.22 9.91
C VAL A 177 -2.70 6.95 10.79
N SER A 178 -3.17 7.94 11.54
CA SER A 178 -2.36 8.61 12.55
C SER A 178 -2.31 7.78 13.84
N SER A 179 -1.41 6.81 13.90
CA SER A 179 -1.27 5.88 15.03
C SER A 179 -1.01 6.63 16.36
N SER A 180 -0.21 7.70 16.31
CA SER A 180 0.02 8.56 17.48
C SER A 180 -1.25 9.24 17.99
N TYR A 181 -2.17 9.56 17.08
CA TYR A 181 -3.43 10.19 17.47
C TYR A 181 -4.35 9.16 18.16
N PHE A 182 -4.41 7.93 17.64
CA PHE A 182 -5.08 6.83 18.31
C PHE A 182 -4.50 6.59 19.71
N PHE A 183 -3.18 6.51 19.83
CA PHE A 183 -2.54 6.27 21.12
C PHE A 183 -2.90 7.33 22.18
N ARG A 184 -3.01 8.60 21.78
CA ARG A 184 -3.31 9.73 22.72
C ARG A 184 -4.80 9.89 23.01
N PHE A 185 -5.66 9.56 22.07
CA PHE A 185 -7.06 9.97 22.10
C PHE A 185 -8.05 8.83 21.80
N GLY A 186 -7.58 7.62 21.50
CA GLY A 186 -8.42 6.48 21.12
C GLY A 186 -9.45 6.07 22.19
N ASP A 187 -9.16 6.34 23.46
CA ASP A 187 -10.08 6.08 24.59
C ASP A 187 -11.24 7.10 24.68
N ARG A 188 -11.24 8.15 23.86
CA ARG A 188 -12.30 9.18 23.92
C ARG A 188 -13.59 8.70 23.24
N PRO A 189 -14.80 8.97 23.81
CA PRO A 189 -16.07 8.52 23.23
C PRO A 189 -16.28 8.90 21.76
N ALA A 190 -15.82 10.08 21.35
CA ALA A 190 -15.90 10.52 19.95
C ALA A 190 -15.14 9.61 18.95
N PHE A 191 -14.21 8.81 19.44
CA PHE A 191 -13.46 7.82 18.66
C PHE A 191 -14.18 6.48 18.59
N SER A 192 -14.55 5.93 19.74
CA SER A 192 -15.18 4.62 19.84
C SER A 192 -16.52 4.53 19.12
N MET A 193 -17.16 5.68 18.85
CA MET A 193 -18.38 5.76 18.04
C MET A 193 -18.15 5.44 16.56
N ASN A 194 -16.97 5.74 16.03
CA ASN A 194 -16.69 5.57 14.61
C ASN A 194 -15.84 4.31 14.33
N VAL A 195 -14.88 4.04 15.20
CA VAL A 195 -13.95 2.91 15.07
C VAL A 195 -13.81 2.22 16.43
N LYS A 196 -14.08 0.95 16.46
CA LYS A 196 -13.88 0.11 17.65
C LYS A 196 -12.45 -0.42 17.65
N ILE A 197 -11.59 0.21 18.44
CA ILE A 197 -10.20 -0.21 18.67
C ILE A 197 -10.00 -0.44 20.16
N ASP A 198 -9.48 -1.60 20.53
CA ASP A 198 -9.03 -1.88 21.88
C ASP A 198 -7.71 -1.15 22.14
N MET A 199 -7.80 -0.02 22.81
CA MET A 199 -6.65 0.82 23.11
C MET A 199 -5.77 0.23 24.23
N GLN A 200 -6.32 -0.58 25.12
CA GLN A 200 -5.53 -1.29 26.13
C GLN A 200 -4.58 -2.28 25.43
N ARG A 201 -5.13 -3.14 24.60
CA ARG A 201 -4.36 -4.08 23.78
C ARG A 201 -3.36 -3.36 22.86
N ALA A 202 -3.75 -2.23 22.25
CA ALA A 202 -2.85 -1.46 21.40
C ALA A 202 -1.65 -0.88 22.16
N LYS A 203 -1.80 -0.63 23.47
CA LYS A 203 -0.76 -0.07 24.37
C LYS A 203 0.09 -1.11 25.09
N GLU A 204 -0.22 -2.40 24.97
CA GLU A 204 0.59 -3.50 25.57
C GLU A 204 1.99 -3.59 24.96
N ASN A 205 2.13 -3.20 23.68
CA ASN A 205 3.41 -3.17 22.98
C ASN A 205 4.10 -1.81 23.10
N PRO A 206 5.45 -1.76 22.97
CA PRO A 206 6.18 -0.51 22.89
C PRO A 206 5.60 0.44 21.84
N TYR A 207 5.59 1.72 22.12
CA TYR A 207 4.99 2.76 21.27
C TYR A 207 5.43 2.72 19.81
N LYS A 208 6.68 2.32 19.54
CA LYS A 208 7.20 2.17 18.16
C LYS A 208 6.41 1.17 17.31
N PHE A 209 5.69 0.23 17.94
CA PHE A 209 4.87 -0.78 17.28
C PHE A 209 3.37 -0.46 17.22
N ILE A 210 2.96 0.74 17.67
CA ILE A 210 1.54 1.09 17.74
C ILE A 210 0.82 0.90 16.41
N HIS A 211 1.48 1.19 15.28
CA HIS A 211 0.87 1.01 13.97
C HIS A 211 0.61 -0.47 13.64
N ARG A 212 1.52 -1.37 14.01
CA ARG A 212 1.33 -2.82 13.89
C ARG A 212 0.16 -3.30 14.74
N SER A 213 0.08 -2.86 16.00
CA SER A 213 -1.00 -3.24 16.92
C SER A 213 -2.38 -2.78 16.43
N LEU A 214 -2.47 -1.61 15.82
CA LEU A 214 -3.70 -1.14 15.19
C LEU A 214 -4.04 -1.99 13.95
N LEU A 215 -3.05 -2.31 13.11
CA LEU A 215 -3.24 -3.12 11.91
C LEU A 215 -3.83 -4.50 12.23
N GLU A 216 -3.33 -5.18 13.31
CA GLU A 216 -3.87 -6.47 13.71
C GLU A 216 -5.37 -6.39 14.04
N GLN A 217 -5.79 -5.34 14.73
CA GLN A 217 -7.20 -5.13 15.01
C GLN A 217 -8.04 -4.81 13.75
N PHE A 218 -7.44 -4.16 12.75
CA PHE A 218 -8.10 -3.99 11.44
C PHE A 218 -8.21 -5.32 10.70
N ARG A 219 -7.21 -6.19 10.78
CA ARG A 219 -7.25 -7.54 10.19
C ARG A 219 -8.39 -8.39 10.77
N GLU A 220 -8.61 -8.31 12.08
CA GLU A 220 -9.72 -9.01 12.75
C GLU A 220 -11.11 -8.55 12.30
N LYS A 221 -11.22 -7.37 11.70
CA LYS A 221 -12.47 -6.83 11.16
C LYS A 221 -12.73 -7.23 9.71
N ILE A 222 -11.79 -7.88 9.05
CA ILE A 222 -12.00 -8.37 7.68
C ILE A 222 -13.00 -9.51 7.72
N PRO A 223 -14.10 -9.47 6.94
CA PRO A 223 -15.04 -10.58 6.84
C PRO A 223 -14.36 -11.86 6.36
N SER A 224 -14.82 -13.01 6.84
CA SER A 224 -14.25 -14.32 6.52
C SER A 224 -14.34 -14.71 5.04
N ASP A 225 -15.27 -14.12 4.32
CA ASP A 225 -15.47 -14.29 2.87
C ASP A 225 -14.68 -13.29 2.03
N SER A 226 -13.97 -12.34 2.65
CA SER A 226 -13.09 -11.39 1.98
C SER A 226 -11.67 -11.94 1.83
N ASN A 227 -11.12 -11.84 0.64
CA ASN A 227 -9.73 -12.20 0.33
C ASN A 227 -8.75 -11.02 0.52
N VAL A 228 -9.21 -9.90 1.04
CA VAL A 228 -8.35 -8.72 1.22
C VAL A 228 -7.27 -9.02 2.27
N LYS A 229 -6.04 -8.70 1.93
CA LYS A 229 -4.89 -8.74 2.82
C LYS A 229 -4.45 -7.32 3.15
N LEU A 230 -4.05 -7.08 4.39
CA LEU A 230 -3.59 -5.77 4.85
C LEU A 230 -2.10 -5.80 5.19
N TYR A 231 -1.39 -4.76 4.76
CA TYR A 231 0.04 -4.60 5.02
C TYR A 231 0.34 -3.20 5.57
N PRO A 232 1.22 -3.09 6.59
CA PRO A 232 1.56 -1.81 7.18
C PRO A 232 2.74 -1.16 6.45
N PHE A 233 2.78 0.17 6.50
CA PHE A 233 4.02 0.90 6.38
C PHE A 233 4.06 2.02 7.42
N SER A 234 4.88 1.84 8.45
CA SER A 234 5.00 2.78 9.58
C SER A 234 5.88 3.96 9.20
N ILE A 235 5.44 5.16 9.52
CA ILE A 235 6.15 6.41 9.23
C ILE A 235 6.43 7.13 10.54
N LYS A 236 7.70 7.18 10.94
CA LYS A 236 8.15 7.94 12.10
C LYS A 236 8.49 9.36 11.68
N LYS A 237 7.93 10.32 12.41
CA LYS A 237 8.18 11.77 12.26
C LYS A 237 8.42 12.37 13.63
N GLY A 238 9.68 12.61 13.98
CA GLY A 238 10.06 12.99 15.34
C GLY A 238 9.58 11.94 16.35
N ALA A 239 8.79 12.36 17.33
CA ALA A 239 8.19 11.47 18.34
C ALA A 239 6.88 10.80 17.90
N ASN A 240 6.34 11.14 16.73
CA ASN A 240 5.04 10.63 16.28
C ASN A 240 5.21 9.45 15.33
N ILE A 241 4.28 8.49 15.43
CA ILE A 241 4.13 7.38 14.50
C ILE A 241 2.82 7.56 13.73
N TYR A 242 2.93 7.50 12.43
CA TYR A 242 1.86 7.44 11.45
C TYR A 242 2.01 6.16 10.67
N GLY A 243 1.05 5.84 9.83
CA GLY A 243 1.24 4.71 8.93
C GLY A 243 0.25 4.71 7.79
N ILE A 244 0.62 3.95 6.77
CA ILE A 244 -0.25 3.54 5.69
C ILE A 244 -0.67 2.11 5.97
N ILE A 245 -1.96 1.83 5.85
CA ILE A 245 -2.50 0.49 5.71
C ILE A 245 -2.79 0.31 4.23
N PHE A 246 -2.00 -0.53 3.59
CA PHE A 246 -2.30 -1.00 2.24
C PHE A 246 -3.26 -2.17 2.31
N GLY A 247 -4.27 -2.20 1.44
CA GLY A 247 -5.21 -3.30 1.32
C GLY A 247 -5.48 -3.66 -0.14
N ALA A 248 -5.43 -4.96 -0.44
CA ALA A 248 -5.76 -5.53 -1.73
C ALA A 248 -6.16 -7.00 -1.60
N SER A 249 -6.97 -7.50 -2.54
CA SER A 249 -7.40 -8.91 -2.57
C SER A 249 -6.54 -9.79 -3.48
N HIS A 250 -5.83 -9.18 -4.43
CA HIS A 250 -5.11 -9.93 -5.46
C HIS A 250 -3.63 -10.11 -5.12
N PRO A 251 -3.05 -11.34 -5.18
CA PRO A 251 -1.65 -11.59 -4.83
C PRO A 251 -0.64 -10.70 -5.58
N LEU A 252 -0.88 -10.41 -6.87
CA LEU A 252 0.00 -9.52 -7.63
C LEU A 252 0.01 -8.09 -7.07
N ALA A 253 -1.12 -7.60 -6.59
CA ALA A 253 -1.20 -6.27 -5.97
C ALA A 253 -0.37 -6.22 -4.68
N VAL A 254 -0.49 -7.27 -3.86
CA VAL A 254 0.31 -7.46 -2.64
C VAL A 254 1.80 -7.53 -2.96
N ASP A 255 2.21 -8.36 -3.93
CA ASP A 255 3.59 -8.49 -4.38
C ASP A 255 4.17 -7.12 -4.80
N LYS A 256 3.44 -6.37 -5.63
CA LYS A 256 3.85 -5.04 -6.06
C LYS A 256 4.00 -4.06 -4.89
N PHE A 257 3.06 -4.03 -3.97
CA PHE A 257 3.16 -3.17 -2.79
C PHE A 257 4.36 -3.55 -1.90
N LEU A 258 4.55 -4.83 -1.62
CA LEU A 258 5.68 -5.29 -0.83
C LEU A 258 7.03 -4.95 -1.51
N ASN A 259 7.11 -5.07 -2.83
CA ASN A 259 8.30 -4.61 -3.57
C ASN A 259 8.55 -3.11 -3.39
N VAL A 260 7.52 -2.27 -3.43
CA VAL A 260 7.64 -0.83 -3.14
C VAL A 260 8.12 -0.61 -1.71
N ALA A 261 7.52 -1.28 -0.72
CA ALA A 261 7.87 -1.17 0.69
C ALA A 261 9.32 -1.60 0.98
N TRP A 262 9.74 -2.75 0.44
CA TRP A 262 11.11 -3.25 0.58
C TRP A 262 12.15 -2.43 -0.18
N LYS A 263 11.80 -1.79 -1.29
CA LYS A 263 12.67 -0.80 -1.96
C LYS A 263 12.84 0.47 -1.13
N LYS A 264 11.77 0.91 -0.44
CA LYS A 264 11.82 2.11 0.43
C LYS A 264 12.66 1.86 1.68
N ASN A 265 12.59 0.66 2.25
CA ASN A 265 13.45 0.23 3.38
C ASN A 265 13.86 -1.24 3.23
N THR A 266 15.10 -1.47 2.82
CA THR A 266 15.66 -2.81 2.58
C THR A 266 15.93 -3.62 3.85
N ILE A 267 15.79 -3.01 5.03
CA ILE A 267 16.02 -3.67 6.32
C ILE A 267 14.78 -4.45 6.74
N ASN A 268 13.59 -3.81 6.69
CA ASN A 268 12.36 -4.41 7.23
C ASN A 268 11.15 -4.36 6.28
N GLY A 269 11.15 -3.52 5.22
CA GLY A 269 10.07 -3.42 4.24
C GLY A 269 8.72 -2.96 4.79
N GLU A 270 8.65 -2.34 5.99
CA GLU A 270 7.37 -1.94 6.61
C GLU A 270 7.44 -0.64 7.42
N ALA A 271 8.57 0.07 7.38
CA ALA A 271 8.72 1.36 8.06
C ALA A 271 9.78 2.22 7.37
N ASN A 272 9.73 3.56 7.57
CA ASN A 272 10.81 4.44 7.14
C ASN A 272 11.98 4.52 8.13
N PHE A 273 11.98 3.67 9.15
CA PHE A 273 13.01 3.56 10.17
C PHE A 273 13.27 2.09 10.53
N ASP A 274 14.36 1.79 11.21
CA ASP A 274 14.67 0.44 11.70
C ASP A 274 13.80 0.13 12.94
N ILE A 275 12.56 -0.34 12.67
CA ILE A 275 11.54 -0.56 13.69
C ILE A 275 11.91 -1.70 14.64
N ASP A 276 12.58 -2.74 14.12
CA ASP A 276 12.97 -3.94 14.88
C ASP A 276 14.41 -3.89 15.38
N GLU A 277 15.14 -2.77 15.13
CA GLU A 277 16.55 -2.63 15.45
C GLU A 277 17.43 -3.70 14.77
N ASP A 278 17.04 -4.11 13.57
CA ASP A 278 17.70 -5.18 12.81
C ASP A 278 19.14 -4.84 12.41
N ALA A 279 19.45 -3.56 12.19
CA ALA A 279 20.80 -3.12 11.90
C ALA A 279 21.76 -3.36 13.08
N SER A 280 21.28 -3.27 14.31
CA SER A 280 22.08 -3.54 15.53
C SER A 280 22.19 -5.03 15.84
N LYS A 281 21.25 -5.86 15.39
CA LYS A 281 21.28 -7.32 15.62
C LYS A 281 22.44 -8.03 14.91
N SER A 282 22.99 -7.41 13.87
CA SER A 282 24.18 -7.91 13.17
C SER A 282 25.47 -7.74 13.99
N GLN A 283 25.47 -6.87 15.00
CA GLN A 283 26.59 -6.71 15.91
C GLN A 283 26.49 -7.76 17.02
N LEU A 284 27.48 -8.61 17.13
CA LEU A 284 27.59 -9.65 18.18
C LEU A 284 27.56 -8.99 19.55
N SER A 285 26.48 -9.19 20.30
CA SER A 285 26.49 -8.99 21.74
C SER A 285 27.21 -10.20 22.37
N LEU A 286 28.28 -9.93 23.13
CA LEU A 286 29.04 -10.95 23.85
C LEU A 286 28.21 -11.67 24.94
N PHE A 287 27.02 -11.14 25.30
CA PHE A 287 26.25 -11.57 26.47
C PHE A 287 24.84 -12.07 26.16
N ASP A 288 24.25 -11.66 25.02
CA ASP A 288 22.92 -12.10 24.60
C ASP A 288 23.01 -12.85 23.26
N GLY A 289 22.36 -14.00 23.17
CA GLY A 289 22.26 -14.73 21.91
C GLY A 289 21.73 -13.83 20.80
N LYS A 290 22.33 -13.90 19.60
CA LYS A 290 21.94 -13.09 18.43
C LYS A 290 20.46 -13.28 18.16
N LYS A 291 19.65 -12.21 18.32
CA LYS A 291 18.25 -12.22 17.88
C LYS A 291 18.21 -12.15 16.35
N PRO A 292 17.41 -12.98 15.67
CA PRO A 292 17.35 -12.97 14.23
C PRO A 292 16.74 -11.63 13.72
N THR A 293 17.26 -11.16 12.60
CA THR A 293 16.61 -10.08 11.83
C THR A 293 15.30 -10.58 11.24
N LYS A 294 14.43 -9.66 10.77
CA LYS A 294 13.17 -10.01 10.10
C LYS A 294 13.40 -10.99 8.92
N LYS A 295 14.44 -10.76 8.11
CA LYS A 295 14.79 -11.65 6.99
C LYS A 295 15.28 -13.02 7.46
N GLU A 296 16.13 -13.07 8.49
CA GLU A 296 16.63 -14.34 9.05
C GLU A 296 15.51 -15.15 9.69
N ALA A 297 14.60 -14.50 10.43
CA ALA A 297 13.44 -15.15 11.02
C ALA A 297 12.51 -15.75 9.94
N PHE A 298 12.23 -15.00 8.89
CA PHE A 298 11.46 -15.50 7.76
C PHE A 298 12.17 -16.67 7.06
N ALA A 299 13.48 -16.56 6.81
CA ALA A 299 14.25 -17.62 6.18
C ALA A 299 14.23 -18.92 6.97
N ALA A 300 14.35 -18.83 8.31
CA ALA A 300 14.26 -19.98 9.20
C ALA A 300 12.86 -20.63 9.16
N LEU A 301 11.81 -19.80 9.24
CA LEU A 301 10.43 -20.28 9.18
C LEU A 301 10.12 -20.94 7.82
N LEU A 302 10.51 -20.30 6.71
CA LEU A 302 10.32 -20.87 5.38
C LEU A 302 11.06 -22.19 5.19
N LYS A 303 12.30 -22.28 5.67
CA LYS A 303 13.09 -23.53 5.68
C LYS A 303 12.36 -24.64 6.44
N GLU A 304 11.85 -24.35 7.62
CA GLU A 304 11.07 -25.30 8.43
C GLU A 304 9.84 -25.81 7.67
N LYS A 305 9.03 -24.91 7.10
CA LYS A 305 7.80 -25.23 6.40
C LYS A 305 8.02 -26.03 5.11
N VAL A 306 9.09 -25.75 4.39
CA VAL A 306 9.48 -26.54 3.20
C VAL A 306 9.98 -27.92 3.60
N LEU A 307 10.84 -28.03 4.61
CA LEU A 307 11.40 -29.33 5.05
C LEU A 307 10.40 -30.20 5.81
N SER A 308 9.34 -29.63 6.37
CA SER A 308 8.21 -30.40 6.92
C SER A 308 7.25 -30.94 5.86
N GLY A 309 7.37 -30.47 4.60
CA GLY A 309 6.46 -30.81 3.50
C GLY A 309 5.12 -30.07 3.55
N GLU A 310 5.02 -29.00 4.37
CA GLU A 310 3.82 -28.14 4.41
C GLU A 310 3.74 -27.25 3.16
N LEU A 311 4.88 -26.77 2.67
CA LEU A 311 4.99 -25.98 1.42
C LEU A 311 5.71 -26.82 0.38
N GLN A 312 4.97 -27.28 -0.61
CA GLN A 312 5.47 -28.25 -1.60
C GLN A 312 5.71 -27.64 -2.98
N THR A 313 5.05 -26.54 -3.32
CA THR A 313 5.12 -25.93 -4.65
C THR A 313 5.62 -24.49 -4.59
N ASN A 314 6.04 -23.97 -5.75
CA ASN A 314 6.38 -22.55 -5.89
C ASN A 314 5.17 -21.64 -5.63
N GLU A 315 3.94 -22.10 -5.87
CA GLU A 315 2.71 -21.36 -5.54
C GLU A 315 2.52 -21.27 -4.03
N ASP A 316 2.63 -22.40 -3.29
CA ASP A 316 2.54 -22.41 -1.83
C ASP A 316 3.55 -21.44 -1.22
N VAL A 317 4.80 -21.52 -1.68
CA VAL A 317 5.88 -20.66 -1.18
C VAL A 317 5.65 -19.20 -1.54
N TYR A 318 5.14 -18.91 -2.74
CA TYR A 318 4.84 -17.53 -3.15
C TYR A 318 3.77 -16.91 -2.25
N LEU A 319 2.65 -17.59 -2.07
CA LEU A 319 1.56 -17.09 -1.22
C LEU A 319 2.00 -16.96 0.25
N PHE A 320 2.69 -17.96 0.78
CA PHE A 320 3.28 -17.92 2.12
C PHE A 320 4.23 -16.72 2.30
N THR A 321 5.07 -16.44 1.30
CA THR A 321 6.01 -15.32 1.33
C THR A 321 5.29 -13.98 1.42
N LEU A 322 4.25 -13.79 0.62
CA LEU A 322 3.45 -12.57 0.66
C LEU A 322 2.71 -12.44 2.00
N ASP A 323 2.10 -13.50 2.49
CA ASP A 323 1.36 -13.49 3.77
C ASP A 323 2.25 -13.07 4.96
N HIS A 324 3.56 -13.35 4.88
CA HIS A 324 4.54 -12.93 5.88
C HIS A 324 5.17 -11.55 5.60
N GLY A 325 4.66 -10.79 4.62
CA GLY A 325 5.14 -9.45 4.29
C GLY A 325 6.54 -9.43 3.66
N HIS A 326 6.93 -10.50 3.00
CA HIS A 326 8.18 -10.63 2.27
C HIS A 326 7.98 -10.62 0.75
N ILE A 327 9.06 -10.34 0.01
CA ILE A 327 9.05 -10.37 -1.46
C ILE A 327 9.56 -11.72 -1.98
N PRO A 328 9.13 -12.14 -3.17
CA PRO A 328 9.49 -13.44 -3.75
C PRO A 328 10.99 -13.74 -3.83
N SER A 329 11.82 -12.70 -3.99
CA SER A 329 13.29 -12.87 -4.03
C SER A 329 13.85 -13.42 -2.71
N HIS A 330 13.27 -13.05 -1.55
CA HIS A 330 13.70 -13.58 -0.25
C HIS A 330 13.47 -15.10 -0.16
N ALA A 331 12.31 -15.57 -0.64
CA ALA A 331 12.03 -17.00 -0.68
C ALA A 331 12.91 -17.73 -1.69
N ALA A 332 13.14 -17.13 -2.86
CA ALA A 332 14.02 -17.71 -3.87
C ALA A 332 15.45 -17.91 -3.37
N GLU A 333 15.96 -16.99 -2.56
CA GLU A 333 17.29 -17.13 -1.92
C GLU A 333 17.33 -18.35 -0.99
N VAL A 334 16.33 -18.52 -0.14
CA VAL A 334 16.23 -19.67 0.78
C VAL A 334 16.15 -20.99 0.01
N LEU A 335 15.30 -21.10 -0.98
CA LEU A 335 15.14 -22.32 -1.77
C LEU A 335 16.39 -22.70 -2.57
N LYS A 336 17.10 -21.70 -3.12
CA LYS A 336 18.41 -21.91 -3.77
C LYS A 336 19.43 -22.48 -2.78
N GLN A 337 19.46 -21.94 -1.56
CA GLN A 337 20.36 -22.43 -0.52
C GLN A 337 20.01 -23.87 -0.10
N LEU A 338 18.73 -24.18 0.10
CA LEU A 338 18.27 -25.54 0.43
C LEU A 338 18.66 -26.56 -0.67
N LYS A 339 18.51 -26.18 -1.95
CA LYS A 339 18.96 -27.04 -3.06
C LYS A 339 20.46 -27.23 -3.08
N LYS A 340 21.23 -26.17 -2.83
CA LYS A 340 22.71 -26.24 -2.75
C LYS A 340 23.17 -27.11 -1.58
N GLU A 341 22.45 -27.09 -0.47
CA GLU A 341 22.70 -27.95 0.70
C GLU A 341 22.27 -29.42 0.46
N GLY A 342 21.62 -29.72 -0.66
CA GLY A 342 21.13 -31.06 -0.98
C GLY A 342 19.90 -31.46 -0.14
N LEU A 343 19.22 -30.53 0.50
CA LEU A 343 18.05 -30.79 1.35
C LEU A 343 16.74 -30.89 0.55
N ILE A 344 16.69 -30.20 -0.59
CA ILE A 344 15.58 -30.29 -1.53
C ILE A 344 16.07 -30.44 -2.97
N SER A 345 15.21 -30.97 -3.83
CA SER A 345 15.41 -31.00 -5.27
C SER A 345 14.19 -30.42 -6.01
N TYR A 346 14.40 -29.84 -7.17
CA TYR A 346 13.35 -29.40 -8.10
C TYR A 346 13.85 -29.36 -9.53
N ASP A 347 12.93 -29.61 -10.49
CA ASP A 347 13.24 -29.80 -11.91
C ASP A 347 13.23 -28.49 -12.72
N SER A 348 13.98 -27.48 -12.23
CA SER A 348 14.13 -26.19 -12.91
C SER A 348 15.48 -25.56 -12.56
N THR A 349 15.91 -24.59 -13.36
CA THR A 349 17.19 -23.86 -13.12
C THR A 349 17.08 -22.92 -11.92
N SER A 350 15.87 -22.44 -11.59
CA SER A 350 15.60 -21.56 -10.46
C SER A 350 14.30 -21.98 -9.76
N PRO A 351 14.04 -21.57 -8.53
CA PRO A 351 12.84 -21.98 -7.78
C PRO A 351 11.51 -21.44 -8.35
N LEU A 352 11.55 -20.52 -9.31
CA LEU A 352 10.41 -19.96 -10.05
C LEU A 352 9.29 -19.37 -9.15
N VAL A 353 9.67 -18.79 -8.00
CA VAL A 353 8.74 -18.14 -7.06
C VAL A 353 8.42 -16.74 -7.56
N THR A 354 7.60 -16.63 -8.60
CA THR A 354 7.14 -15.34 -9.13
C THR A 354 5.71 -15.45 -9.66
N TYR A 355 4.97 -14.34 -9.57
CA TYR A 355 3.59 -14.29 -10.07
C TYR A 355 3.47 -14.74 -11.54
N ASP A 356 4.37 -14.26 -12.40
CA ASP A 356 4.30 -14.53 -13.84
C ASP A 356 4.52 -16.02 -14.15
N GLN A 357 5.44 -16.69 -13.46
CA GLN A 357 5.67 -18.12 -13.65
C GLN A 357 4.47 -18.94 -13.18
N ILE A 358 3.91 -18.60 -12.03
CA ILE A 358 2.83 -19.37 -11.41
C ILE A 358 1.50 -19.13 -12.11
N PHE A 359 1.07 -17.87 -12.20
CA PHE A 359 -0.31 -17.55 -12.61
C PHE A 359 -0.47 -17.19 -14.09
N LYS A 360 0.58 -16.71 -14.76
CA LYS A 360 0.52 -16.43 -16.20
C LYS A 360 1.00 -17.59 -17.05
N ASN A 361 2.13 -18.20 -16.66
CA ASN A 361 2.75 -19.28 -17.41
C ASN A 361 2.28 -20.67 -16.94
N HIS A 362 1.54 -20.74 -15.84
CA HIS A 362 1.08 -21.98 -15.20
C HIS A 362 2.21 -22.99 -14.95
N HIS A 363 3.41 -22.47 -14.64
CA HIS A 363 4.60 -23.28 -14.42
C HIS A 363 4.75 -23.59 -12.93
N ILE A 364 4.13 -24.69 -12.51
CA ILE A 364 4.20 -25.19 -11.14
C ILE A 364 5.44 -26.08 -10.98
N VAL A 365 6.24 -25.76 -9.97
CA VAL A 365 7.46 -26.49 -9.59
C VAL A 365 7.25 -27.11 -8.21
N GLU A 366 7.47 -28.42 -8.12
CA GLU A 366 7.44 -29.14 -6.84
C GLU A 366 8.81 -29.18 -6.18
N TYR A 367 8.85 -28.95 -4.88
CA TYR A 367 10.05 -29.04 -4.04
C TYR A 367 10.05 -30.37 -3.31
N LYS A 368 10.88 -31.30 -3.75
CA LYS A 368 11.01 -32.64 -3.17
C LYS A 368 12.09 -32.64 -2.11
N ILE A 369 11.75 -33.12 -0.92
CA ILE A 369 12.72 -33.30 0.19
C ILE A 369 13.66 -34.45 -0.18
N VAL A 370 14.95 -34.20 -0.10
CA VAL A 370 15.99 -35.21 -0.28
C VAL A 370 16.26 -35.86 1.08
N LYS A 371 16.02 -37.17 1.18
CA LYS A 371 16.23 -37.98 2.40
C LYS A 371 17.68 -38.38 2.52
#